data_0002cafd0a65f7d5a23a50dad77675fa
#
_entry.id   0002cafd0a65f7d5a23a50dad77675fa
#
_cell.length_a   1.000
_cell.length_b   1.000
_cell.length_c   1.000
_cell.angle_alpha   90.00
_cell.angle_beta   90.00
_cell.angle_gamma   90.00
#
_symmetry.space_group_name_H-M   'P 1'
#
loop_
_entity.id
_entity.type
_entity.pdbx_description
1 polymer ?
#
loop_
_entity_poly.entity_id
_entity_poly.type
_entity_poly.pdbx_seq_one_letter_code
_entity_poly.pdbx_strand_id
1 'polypeptide(L)'
;ARGEDFDVIHAHDWLTYPAGVALAKVTGKPLVVHVHSTEFDRAGSNVNQRVYDIERAGMQAADQVIAVSQLTRTICVSRYGVAMSKMHVVHNGVDREESQPAGDVKIESGDKLVLFLGRITMQKGPEYFIAAAKRVLEKVQNVKFVLAGSGDMAERMIELAANIGIGHK
;
A
#
# COMPACT_ATOMS: atom_id res chain seq x y z
N ALA A 1 5.99 26.59 -4.01
CA ALA A 1 6.63 26.72 -5.35
C ALA A 1 6.93 28.16 -5.77
N ARG A 2 6.47 29.20 -5.05
CA ARG A 2 6.89 30.58 -5.35
C ARG A 2 8.30 30.80 -4.81
N GLY A 3 9.29 30.98 -5.70
CA GLY A 3 10.67 31.24 -5.35
C GLY A 3 11.61 30.03 -5.34
N GLU A 4 11.09 28.83 -5.58
CA GLU A 4 11.91 27.64 -5.74
C GLU A 4 12.21 27.40 -7.23
N ASP A 5 13.46 27.15 -7.56
CA ASP A 5 13.86 26.71 -8.90
C ASP A 5 13.85 25.16 -8.96
N PHE A 6 13.15 24.62 -9.94
CA PHE A 6 13.02 23.17 -10.13
C PHE A 6 12.84 22.83 -11.60
N ASP A 7 13.27 21.64 -12.00
CA ASP A 7 13.23 21.18 -13.39
C ASP A 7 12.06 20.26 -13.70
N VAL A 8 11.53 19.58 -12.67
CA VAL A 8 10.48 18.58 -12.81
C VAL A 8 9.50 18.62 -11.65
N ILE A 9 8.25 18.30 -11.92
CA ILE A 9 7.20 18.12 -10.91
C ILE A 9 6.98 16.61 -10.76
N HIS A 10 7.14 16.10 -9.54
CA HIS A 10 6.89 14.69 -9.23
C HIS A 10 5.75 14.58 -8.23
N ALA A 11 4.59 14.12 -8.70
CA ALA A 11 3.36 14.00 -7.91
C ALA A 11 3.10 12.53 -7.53
N HIS A 12 2.89 12.28 -6.24
CA HIS A 12 2.69 10.94 -5.68
C HIS A 12 1.23 10.72 -5.28
N ASP A 13 0.59 9.73 -5.88
CA ASP A 13 -0.80 9.32 -5.67
C ASP A 13 -1.84 10.43 -5.90
N TRP A 14 -3.10 10.01 -5.95
CA TRP A 14 -4.24 10.83 -6.37
C TRP A 14 -4.42 12.13 -5.60
N LEU A 15 -4.06 12.17 -4.31
CA LEU A 15 -4.17 13.37 -3.47
C LEU A 15 -3.32 14.54 -3.99
N THR A 16 -2.18 14.26 -4.63
CA THR A 16 -1.25 15.28 -5.11
C THR A 16 -1.42 15.60 -6.60
N TYR A 17 -2.10 14.74 -7.38
CA TYR A 17 -2.24 14.93 -8.83
C TYR A 17 -2.87 16.27 -9.22
N PRO A 18 -3.98 16.74 -8.59
CA PRO A 18 -4.56 18.02 -8.97
C PRO A 18 -3.59 19.21 -8.80
N ALA A 19 -2.79 19.18 -7.73
CA ALA A 19 -1.77 20.21 -7.48
C ALA A 19 -0.62 20.11 -8.50
N GLY A 20 -0.15 18.90 -8.79
CA GLY A 20 0.88 18.65 -9.80
C GLY A 20 0.46 19.13 -11.19
N VAL A 21 -0.76 18.80 -11.61
CA VAL A 21 -1.32 19.23 -12.91
C VAL A 21 -1.47 20.76 -12.97
N ALA A 22 -1.95 21.38 -11.90
CA ALA A 22 -2.09 22.84 -11.85
C ALA A 22 -0.72 23.52 -11.93
N LEU A 23 0.27 23.02 -11.20
CA LEU A 23 1.63 23.54 -11.20
C LEU A 23 2.30 23.41 -12.58
N ALA A 24 2.17 22.25 -13.22
CA ALA A 24 2.71 22.02 -14.56
C ALA A 24 2.13 22.99 -15.58
N LYS A 25 0.82 23.28 -15.54
CA LYS A 25 0.16 24.27 -16.40
C LYS A 25 0.70 25.69 -16.20
N VAL A 26 1.00 26.07 -14.96
CA VAL A 26 1.44 27.44 -14.64
C VAL A 26 2.94 27.62 -14.95
N THR A 27 3.75 26.59 -14.74
CA THR A 27 5.21 26.69 -14.87
C THR A 27 5.75 26.22 -16.22
N GLY A 28 4.96 25.45 -16.97
CA GLY A 28 5.42 24.76 -18.19
C GLY A 28 6.44 23.65 -17.94
N LYS A 29 6.66 23.27 -16.66
CA LYS A 29 7.61 22.20 -16.32
C LYS A 29 6.98 20.83 -16.49
N PRO A 30 7.76 19.79 -16.84
CA PRO A 30 7.27 18.44 -17.04
C PRO A 30 6.71 17.85 -15.73
N LEU A 31 5.63 17.06 -15.87
CA LEU A 31 4.94 16.37 -14.79
C LEU A 31 5.19 14.87 -14.85
N VAL A 32 5.76 14.33 -13.80
CA VAL A 32 5.84 12.89 -13.52
C VAL A 32 4.82 12.53 -12.45
N VAL A 33 3.98 11.55 -12.73
CA VAL A 33 3.00 11.00 -11.77
C VAL A 33 3.47 9.64 -11.30
N HIS A 34 3.49 9.43 -9.99
CA HIS A 34 3.91 8.17 -9.38
C HIS A 34 2.72 7.49 -8.70
N VAL A 35 2.40 6.29 -9.15
CA VAL A 35 1.25 5.50 -8.71
C VAL A 35 1.74 4.43 -7.73
N HIS A 36 1.49 4.63 -6.42
CA HIS A 36 1.78 3.64 -5.38
C HIS A 36 0.64 2.65 -5.21
N SER A 37 -0.60 3.11 -5.38
CA SER A 37 -1.81 2.29 -5.42
C SER A 37 -2.90 2.99 -6.20
N THR A 38 -3.81 2.21 -6.76
CA THR A 38 -5.00 2.72 -7.45
C THR A 38 -6.25 2.56 -6.60
N GLU A 39 -7.34 3.20 -7.00
CA GLU A 39 -8.63 3.00 -6.34
C GLU A 39 -9.09 1.54 -6.39
N PHE A 40 -8.74 0.80 -7.44
CA PHE A 40 -9.01 -0.64 -7.52
C PHE A 40 -8.28 -1.45 -6.45
N ASP A 41 -7.07 -1.04 -6.05
CA ASP A 41 -6.32 -1.69 -4.96
C ASP A 41 -6.94 -1.40 -3.59
N ARG A 42 -7.57 -0.22 -3.42
CA ARG A 42 -8.16 0.22 -2.15
C ARG A 42 -9.59 -0.25 -1.94
N ALA A 43 -10.40 -0.21 -2.98
CA ALA A 43 -11.84 -0.44 -2.91
C ALA A 43 -12.30 -1.72 -3.61
N GLY A 44 -11.41 -2.42 -4.30
CA GLY A 44 -11.74 -3.62 -5.07
C GLY A 44 -12.78 -3.31 -6.15
N SER A 45 -13.95 -3.93 -6.06
CA SER A 45 -15.05 -3.71 -7.00
C SER A 45 -15.89 -2.47 -6.70
N ASN A 46 -15.79 -1.92 -5.48
CA ASN A 46 -16.60 -0.76 -5.04
C ASN A 46 -15.85 0.56 -5.25
N VAL A 47 -15.50 0.84 -6.49
CA VAL A 47 -14.69 1.99 -6.91
C VAL A 47 -15.39 3.32 -6.59
N ASN A 48 -14.69 4.21 -5.87
CA ASN A 48 -15.13 5.59 -5.70
C ASN A 48 -14.87 6.37 -7.00
N GLN A 49 -15.94 6.72 -7.68
CA GLN A 49 -15.87 7.38 -9.00
C GLN A 49 -15.07 8.68 -8.97
N ARG A 50 -15.21 9.49 -7.92
CA ARG A 50 -14.47 10.76 -7.79
C ARG A 50 -12.96 10.53 -7.70
N VAL A 51 -12.53 9.52 -6.93
CA VAL A 51 -11.11 9.17 -6.81
C VAL A 51 -10.58 8.64 -8.14
N TYR A 52 -11.32 7.73 -8.77
CA TYR A 52 -11.00 7.22 -10.11
C TYR A 52 -10.80 8.35 -11.14
N ASP A 53 -11.71 9.34 -11.16
CA ASP A 53 -11.65 10.45 -12.11
C ASP A 53 -10.40 11.32 -11.88
N ILE A 54 -10.04 11.57 -10.61
CA ILE A 54 -8.81 12.31 -10.24
C ILE A 54 -7.56 11.52 -10.67
N GLU A 55 -7.51 10.23 -10.37
CA GLU A 55 -6.40 9.36 -10.77
C GLU A 55 -6.23 9.35 -12.29
N ARG A 56 -7.34 9.13 -13.00
CA ARG A 56 -7.34 9.12 -14.47
C ARG A 56 -6.87 10.44 -15.05
N ALA A 57 -7.43 11.54 -14.59
CA ALA A 57 -7.07 12.87 -15.08
C ALA A 57 -5.59 13.20 -14.82
N GLY A 58 -5.08 12.87 -13.63
CA GLY A 58 -3.67 13.07 -13.30
C GLY A 58 -2.72 12.26 -14.17
N MET A 59 -2.99 10.96 -14.31
CA MET A 59 -2.18 10.07 -15.16
C MET A 59 -2.23 10.46 -16.64
N GLN A 60 -3.37 10.91 -17.14
CA GLN A 60 -3.49 11.35 -18.55
C GLN A 60 -2.76 12.67 -18.80
N ALA A 61 -2.79 13.60 -17.84
CA ALA A 61 -2.13 14.90 -17.95
C ALA A 61 -0.61 14.83 -17.79
N ALA A 62 -0.09 13.77 -17.17
CA ALA A 62 1.35 13.61 -16.94
C ALA A 62 2.13 13.35 -18.24
N ASP A 63 3.37 13.82 -18.30
CA ASP A 63 4.33 13.50 -19.38
C ASP A 63 4.82 12.06 -19.24
N GLN A 64 5.08 11.61 -18.01
CA GLN A 64 5.49 10.25 -17.66
C GLN A 64 4.75 9.75 -16.44
N VAL A 65 4.49 8.44 -16.39
CA VAL A 65 3.81 7.77 -15.27
C VAL A 65 4.68 6.62 -14.76
N ILE A 66 5.01 6.66 -13.49
CA ILE A 66 5.73 5.60 -12.79
C ILE A 66 4.72 4.74 -12.02
N ALA A 67 4.81 3.43 -12.17
CA ALA A 67 4.08 2.44 -11.39
C ALA A 67 5.06 1.63 -10.53
N VAL A 68 4.67 1.31 -9.28
CA VAL A 68 5.54 0.55 -8.36
C VAL A 68 5.64 -0.94 -8.67
N SER A 69 4.86 -1.44 -9.61
CA SER A 69 4.89 -2.85 -10.03
C SER A 69 4.33 -3.04 -11.43
N GLN A 70 4.61 -4.21 -12.04
CA GLN A 70 4.01 -4.60 -13.32
C GLN A 70 2.48 -4.74 -13.21
N LEU A 71 1.97 -5.19 -12.07
CA LEU A 71 0.53 -5.27 -11.82
C LEU A 71 -0.10 -3.88 -11.85
N THR A 72 0.46 -2.92 -11.10
CA THR A 72 -0.01 -1.54 -11.08
C THR A 72 0.04 -0.91 -12.47
N ARG A 73 1.13 -1.14 -13.24
CA ARG A 73 1.23 -0.72 -14.64
C ARG A 73 0.08 -1.29 -15.49
N THR A 74 -0.19 -2.58 -15.37
CA THR A 74 -1.28 -3.24 -16.11
C THR A 74 -2.63 -2.62 -15.77
N ILE A 75 -2.90 -2.32 -14.51
CA ILE A 75 -4.11 -1.64 -14.06
C ILE A 75 -4.20 -0.23 -14.67
N CYS A 76 -3.13 0.56 -14.62
CA CYS A 76 -3.10 1.91 -15.20
C CYS A 76 -3.41 1.90 -16.70
N VAL A 77 -2.86 0.96 -17.45
CA VAL A 77 -3.14 0.84 -18.88
C VAL A 77 -4.57 0.35 -19.14
N SER A 78 -4.98 -0.74 -18.49
CA SER A 78 -6.25 -1.42 -18.80
C SER A 78 -7.48 -0.71 -18.23
N ARG A 79 -7.37 -0.10 -17.05
CA ARG A 79 -8.50 0.50 -16.35
C ARG A 79 -8.57 2.02 -16.48
N TYR A 80 -7.42 2.69 -16.61
CA TYR A 80 -7.35 4.15 -16.72
C TYR A 80 -7.05 4.64 -18.13
N GLY A 81 -6.71 3.74 -19.05
CA GLY A 81 -6.41 4.08 -20.45
C GLY A 81 -5.12 4.87 -20.63
N VAL A 82 -4.15 4.67 -19.72
CA VAL A 82 -2.84 5.33 -19.83
C VAL A 82 -2.05 4.73 -20.98
N ALA A 83 -1.46 5.57 -21.83
CA ALA A 83 -0.63 5.11 -22.95
C ALA A 83 0.60 4.35 -22.44
N MET A 84 0.83 3.15 -22.99
CA MET A 84 1.96 2.29 -22.61
C MET A 84 3.31 3.01 -22.78
N SER A 85 3.42 3.90 -23.77
CA SER A 85 4.66 4.62 -24.09
C SER A 85 5.14 5.57 -23.00
N LYS A 86 4.25 6.01 -22.10
CA LYS A 86 4.61 6.87 -20.97
C LYS A 86 4.62 6.16 -19.62
N MET A 87 4.47 4.81 -19.63
CA MET A 87 4.43 4.00 -18.40
C MET A 87 5.81 3.38 -18.11
N HIS A 88 6.32 3.63 -16.93
CA HIS A 88 7.55 3.03 -16.39
C HIS A 88 7.26 2.25 -15.12
N VAL A 89 8.04 1.19 -14.86
CA VAL A 89 7.97 0.45 -13.61
C VAL A 89 9.24 0.70 -12.81
N VAL A 90 9.08 1.25 -11.63
CA VAL A 90 10.15 1.46 -10.65
C VAL A 90 9.68 0.88 -9.32
N HIS A 91 10.30 -0.20 -8.89
CA HIS A 91 9.96 -0.84 -7.62
C HIS A 91 10.37 0.03 -6.43
N ASN A 92 9.57 0.01 -5.36
CA ASN A 92 9.96 0.62 -4.10
C ASN A 92 11.22 -0.05 -3.56
N GLY A 93 12.11 0.76 -3.01
CA GLY A 93 13.31 0.32 -2.33
C GLY A 93 13.31 0.76 -0.86
N VAL A 94 14.17 0.16 -0.08
CA VAL A 94 14.46 0.56 1.29
C VAL A 94 15.97 0.52 1.50
N ASP A 95 16.48 1.47 2.27
CA ASP A 95 17.85 1.40 2.76
C ASP A 95 17.93 0.35 3.87
N ARG A 96 18.94 -0.52 3.80
CA ARG A 96 19.23 -1.43 4.88
C ARG A 96 19.93 -0.65 6.00
N GLU A 97 19.15 -0.09 6.90
CA GLU A 97 19.68 0.29 8.20
C GLU A 97 19.86 -1.00 9.03
N GLU A 98 21.04 -1.20 9.58
CA GLU A 98 21.26 -2.22 10.60
C GLU A 98 20.49 -1.79 11.87
N SER A 99 19.22 -2.15 11.93
CA SER A 99 18.44 -1.98 13.15
C SER A 99 18.93 -3.00 14.17
N GLN A 100 19.51 -2.51 15.25
CA GLN A 100 19.76 -3.37 16.41
C GLN A 100 18.41 -3.81 16.98
N PRO A 101 18.25 -5.09 17.38
CA PRO A 101 17.03 -5.56 18.00
C PRO A 101 16.72 -4.69 19.23
N ALA A 102 15.61 -3.99 19.22
CA ALA A 102 15.13 -3.27 20.39
C ALA A 102 14.73 -4.29 21.44
N GLY A 103 15.52 -4.38 22.52
CA GLY A 103 15.29 -5.02 23.85
C GLY A 103 14.32 -6.20 23.93
N ASP A 104 14.46 -6.96 24.91
CA ASP A 104 13.63 -7.91 25.67
C ASP A 104 12.37 -8.58 25.08
N VAL A 105 12.24 -8.78 23.79
CA VAL A 105 11.25 -9.72 23.25
C VAL A 105 11.78 -11.14 23.45
N LYS A 106 11.40 -11.80 24.54
CA LYS A 106 11.68 -13.23 24.75
C LYS A 106 10.81 -14.06 23.82
N ILE A 107 11.38 -14.43 22.68
CA ILE A 107 10.84 -15.52 21.86
C ILE A 107 11.41 -16.80 22.46
N GLU A 108 10.54 -17.71 22.92
CA GLU A 108 10.99 -18.97 23.46
C GLU A 108 11.70 -19.79 22.35
N SER A 109 12.81 -20.42 22.73
CA SER A 109 13.56 -21.27 21.81
C SER A 109 12.67 -22.43 21.32
N GLY A 110 12.32 -22.41 20.03
CA GLY A 110 11.48 -23.43 19.40
C GLY A 110 10.13 -22.93 18.88
N ASP A 111 9.67 -21.75 19.27
CA ASP A 111 8.48 -21.14 18.69
C ASP A 111 8.75 -20.59 17.28
N LYS A 112 7.80 -20.83 16.39
CA LYS A 112 7.77 -20.22 15.05
C LYS A 112 6.95 -18.93 15.14
N LEU A 113 7.54 -17.81 14.70
CA LEU A 113 6.85 -16.53 14.67
C LEU A 113 6.30 -16.25 13.27
N VAL A 114 5.01 -15.96 13.18
CA VAL A 114 4.37 -15.48 11.94
C VAL A 114 3.89 -14.06 12.15
N LEU A 115 4.46 -13.13 11.38
CA LEU A 115 4.23 -11.70 11.54
C LEU A 115 3.32 -11.15 10.43
N PHE A 116 2.26 -10.46 10.83
CA PHE A 116 1.55 -9.50 10.00
C PHE A 116 2.03 -8.09 10.38
N LEU A 117 2.63 -7.38 9.43
CA LEU A 117 3.09 -6.00 9.64
C LEU A 117 2.36 -5.05 8.71
N GLY A 118 1.62 -4.09 9.26
CA GLY A 118 0.93 -3.10 8.46
C GLY A 118 -0.30 -2.51 9.13
N ARG A 119 -0.98 -1.60 8.43
CA ARG A 119 -2.26 -1.06 8.91
C ARG A 119 -3.30 -2.17 9.03
N ILE A 120 -3.99 -2.21 10.16
CA ILE A 120 -5.06 -3.18 10.42
C ILE A 120 -6.36 -2.65 9.84
N THR A 121 -6.48 -2.72 8.52
CA THR A 121 -7.60 -2.19 7.71
C THR A 121 -8.07 -3.23 6.71
N MET A 122 -9.26 -3.08 6.16
CA MET A 122 -9.84 -3.98 5.15
C MET A 122 -8.91 -4.20 3.95
N GLN A 123 -8.21 -3.17 3.48
CA GLN A 123 -7.26 -3.26 2.36
C GLN A 123 -6.13 -4.28 2.59
N LYS A 124 -5.73 -4.47 3.86
CA LYS A 124 -4.64 -5.38 4.23
C LYS A 124 -5.12 -6.79 4.58
N GLY A 125 -6.44 -6.98 4.72
CA GLY A 125 -7.06 -8.28 4.94
C GLY A 125 -6.65 -9.00 6.23
N PRO A 126 -6.64 -8.33 7.40
CA PRO A 126 -6.19 -8.95 8.65
C PRO A 126 -7.07 -10.13 9.07
N GLU A 127 -8.34 -10.16 8.67
CA GLU A 127 -9.25 -11.29 8.90
C GLU A 127 -8.77 -12.57 8.22
N TYR A 128 -8.17 -12.46 7.04
CA TYR A 128 -7.60 -13.63 6.35
C TYR A 128 -6.37 -14.17 7.09
N PHE A 129 -5.57 -13.27 7.69
CA PHE A 129 -4.44 -13.67 8.51
C PHE A 129 -4.91 -14.48 9.72
N ILE A 130 -5.94 -14.02 10.44
CA ILE A 130 -6.52 -14.72 11.60
C ILE A 130 -7.14 -16.06 11.18
N ALA A 131 -7.87 -16.10 10.08
CA ALA A 131 -8.44 -17.34 9.58
C ALA A 131 -7.35 -18.35 9.17
N ALA A 132 -6.27 -17.88 8.55
CA ALA A 132 -5.11 -18.72 8.23
C ALA A 132 -4.41 -19.22 9.50
N ALA A 133 -4.24 -18.36 10.52
CA ALA A 133 -3.65 -18.73 11.80
C ALA A 133 -4.39 -19.91 12.44
N LYS A 134 -5.71 -19.88 12.48
CA LYS A 134 -6.52 -20.99 12.98
C LYS A 134 -6.21 -22.32 12.28
N ARG A 135 -6.16 -22.29 10.94
CA ARG A 135 -5.87 -23.49 10.13
C ARG A 135 -4.45 -24.03 10.34
N VAL A 136 -3.48 -23.13 10.54
CA VAL A 136 -2.11 -23.53 10.84
C VAL A 136 -2.03 -24.19 12.21
N LEU A 137 -2.70 -23.66 13.22
CA LEU A 137 -2.74 -24.20 14.58
C LEU A 137 -3.38 -25.59 14.69
N GLU A 138 -4.22 -25.98 13.72
CA GLU A 138 -4.72 -27.37 13.62
C GLU A 138 -3.58 -28.38 13.34
N LYS A 139 -2.47 -27.93 12.75
CA LYS A 139 -1.37 -28.80 12.31
C LYS A 139 -0.07 -28.55 13.06
N VAL A 140 0.16 -27.31 13.51
CA VAL A 140 1.42 -26.88 14.14
C VAL A 140 1.10 -26.10 15.40
N GLN A 141 1.51 -26.62 16.58
CA GLN A 141 1.17 -26.04 17.88
C GLN A 141 2.18 -25.00 18.38
N ASN A 142 3.46 -25.13 17.99
CA ASN A 142 4.53 -24.24 18.41
C ASN A 142 4.67 -23.01 17.50
N VAL A 143 3.57 -22.31 17.29
CA VAL A 143 3.49 -21.08 16.47
C VAL A 143 2.87 -19.95 17.28
N LYS A 144 3.46 -18.76 17.18
CA LYS A 144 2.92 -17.49 17.67
C LYS A 144 2.58 -16.59 16.47
N PHE A 145 1.44 -15.94 16.52
CA PHE A 145 0.99 -15.00 15.50
C PHE A 145 1.03 -13.59 16.06
N VAL A 146 1.69 -12.68 15.37
CA VAL A 146 1.82 -11.28 15.80
C VAL A 146 1.20 -10.38 14.75
N LEU A 147 0.22 -9.57 15.15
CA LEU A 147 -0.31 -8.46 14.36
C LEU A 147 0.35 -7.17 14.85
N ALA A 148 1.28 -6.63 14.06
CA ALA A 148 1.97 -5.37 14.37
C ALA A 148 1.42 -4.25 13.49
N GLY A 149 0.79 -3.26 14.13
CA GLY A 149 0.22 -2.10 13.47
C GLY A 149 -1.01 -1.55 14.19
N SER A 150 -1.65 -0.56 13.56
CA SER A 150 -2.91 0.04 14.03
C SER A 150 -3.89 0.18 12.87
N GLY A 151 -5.16 0.38 13.17
CA GLY A 151 -6.21 0.57 12.17
C GLY A 151 -7.60 0.37 12.75
N ASP A 152 -8.61 0.73 11.95
CA ASP A 152 -10.03 0.69 12.31
C ASP A 152 -10.58 -0.72 12.56
N MET A 153 -9.86 -1.76 12.14
CA MET A 153 -10.26 -3.15 12.37
C MET A 153 -9.57 -3.80 13.59
N ALA A 154 -8.71 -3.08 14.34
CA ALA A 154 -7.89 -3.69 15.39
C ALA A 154 -8.73 -4.38 16.48
N GLU A 155 -9.72 -3.69 17.05
CA GLU A 155 -10.62 -4.24 18.09
C GLU A 155 -11.36 -5.47 17.55
N ARG A 156 -11.94 -5.38 16.36
CA ARG A 156 -12.63 -6.49 15.70
C ARG A 156 -11.72 -7.71 15.51
N MET A 157 -10.43 -7.50 15.22
CA MET A 157 -9.47 -8.60 15.06
C MET A 157 -9.17 -9.31 16.39
N ILE A 158 -9.09 -8.56 17.49
CA ILE A 158 -8.94 -9.13 18.84
C ILE A 158 -10.17 -10.00 19.18
N GLU A 159 -11.37 -9.46 18.97
CA GLU A 159 -12.62 -10.19 19.22
C GLU A 159 -12.73 -11.46 18.35
N LEU A 160 -12.37 -11.35 17.06
CA LEU A 160 -12.38 -12.48 16.14
C LEU A 160 -11.42 -13.58 16.61
N ALA A 161 -10.19 -13.24 17.00
CA ALA A 161 -9.21 -14.20 17.49
C ALA A 161 -9.69 -14.89 18.79
N ALA A 162 -10.31 -14.14 19.72
CA ALA A 162 -10.90 -14.68 20.94
C ALA A 162 -12.06 -15.64 20.61
N ASN A 163 -13.00 -15.22 19.76
CA ASN A 163 -14.18 -15.99 19.40
C ASN A 163 -13.85 -17.34 18.72
N ILE A 164 -12.79 -17.40 17.93
CA ILE A 164 -12.33 -18.64 17.29
C ILE A 164 -11.33 -19.43 18.12
N GLY A 165 -11.03 -18.97 19.36
CA GLY A 165 -10.27 -19.70 20.37
C GLY A 165 -8.73 -19.66 20.19
N ILE A 166 -8.19 -18.67 19.46
CA ILE A 166 -6.73 -18.55 19.22
C ILE A 166 -6.13 -17.29 19.86
N GLY A 167 -6.87 -16.53 20.66
CA GLY A 167 -6.40 -15.28 21.25
C GLY A 167 -5.17 -15.40 22.17
N HIS A 168 -4.80 -16.62 22.59
CA HIS A 168 -3.61 -16.90 23.39
C HIS A 168 -2.36 -17.24 22.57
N LYS A 169 -2.48 -17.31 21.29
CA LYS A 169 -1.44 -17.68 20.30
C LYS A 169 -1.00 -16.49 19.47
#